data_f7199b7c535ef3149e79edfebcc00dae
#
_entry.id   f7199b7c535ef3149e79edfebcc00dae
#
_cell.length_a   1.000
_cell.length_b   1.000
_cell.length_c   1.000
_cell.angle_alpha   90.00
_cell.angle_beta   90.00
_cell.angle_gamma   90.00
#
_symmetry.space_group_name_H-M   'P 1'
#
loop_
_entity.id
_entity.type
_entity.pdbx_description
1 polymer ?
#
loop_
_entity_poly.entity_id
_entity_poly.type
_entity_poly.pdbx_seq_one_letter_code
_entity_poly.pdbx_strand_id
1 'polypeptide(L)'
;MKIRYVTLLAAIAGLMAACGNDRKVEPDPSLKEAASGKFLMGVALNVRQAAGQDTCASKVVKRHFNSIVAENCMKCEVIHPEEDRFDFTEADRLVRFGEENDMAVIGHCLIWHSQLAPWFCVDEQGKTVSADILKERIKKHIQTIVTHYKGRIKGWDVLNEAIESDGSWRKSPFYEILGEEYIPLIFQYAHEADPEAELYYNDYGMDGKAKRDKVVELVKMLKDRGLRIDAVGMQGHMGMDYPSVSEFEASILAFAAAGVKVMVTEWDMSALPTARMGANISDTVSYKQSLNPYPDGLPDSVSVAWNNRMKEFFGLFLKHSNIITRVTAWGVTDGDSWKNNFPVPGRVDYPLLFDRDCQPKPFVEELIGKQNI
;
A
#
# COMPACT_ATOMS: atom_id res chain seq x y z
N MET A 1 52.46 4.28 -83.50
CA MET A 1 51.09 4.51 -82.91
C MET A 1 50.78 3.35 -81.98
N LYS A 2 50.86 3.60 -80.68
CA LYS A 2 50.74 2.55 -79.61
C LYS A 2 49.35 2.57 -79.00
N ILE A 3 48.61 1.51 -79.20
CA ILE A 3 47.30 1.33 -78.61
C ILE A 3 47.50 0.67 -77.21
N ARG A 4 47.06 1.34 -76.20
CA ARG A 4 47.07 0.82 -74.83
C ARG A 4 45.69 0.20 -74.49
N TYR A 5 45.68 -1.07 -74.16
CA TYR A 5 44.49 -1.74 -73.57
C TYR A 5 44.38 -1.40 -72.11
N VAL A 6 43.24 -0.90 -71.72
CA VAL A 6 42.87 -0.71 -70.32
C VAL A 6 41.97 -1.88 -69.88
N THR A 7 42.49 -2.68 -69.00
CA THR A 7 41.76 -3.81 -68.41
C THR A 7 40.87 -3.30 -67.25
N LEU A 8 39.57 -3.47 -67.39
CA LEU A 8 38.58 -3.10 -66.37
C LEU A 8 38.42 -4.29 -65.41
N LEU A 9 38.87 -4.18 -64.15
CA LEU A 9 38.60 -5.13 -63.10
C LEU A 9 37.27 -4.74 -62.46
N ALA A 10 36.22 -5.56 -62.59
CA ALA A 10 34.97 -5.44 -61.92
C ALA A 10 35.10 -6.12 -60.53
N ALA A 11 35.12 -5.33 -59.48
CA ALA A 11 35.03 -5.83 -58.13
C ALA A 11 33.57 -6.08 -57.75
N ILE A 12 33.18 -7.34 -57.58
CA ILE A 12 31.88 -7.76 -57.03
C ILE A 12 31.97 -7.64 -55.52
N ALA A 13 31.39 -6.59 -54.96
CA ALA A 13 31.18 -6.45 -53.52
C ALA A 13 29.91 -7.25 -53.15
N GLY A 14 30.11 -8.44 -52.56
CA GLY A 14 29.02 -9.22 -51.95
C GLY A 14 28.49 -8.52 -50.70
N LEU A 15 27.29 -7.95 -50.75
CA LEU A 15 26.56 -7.55 -49.57
C LEU A 15 26.12 -8.81 -48.82
N MET A 16 26.83 -9.15 -47.77
CA MET A 16 26.27 -10.02 -46.73
C MET A 16 25.25 -9.21 -45.93
N ALA A 17 23.98 -9.37 -46.23
CA ALA A 17 22.91 -8.95 -45.33
C ALA A 17 22.93 -9.86 -44.11
N ALA A 18 23.58 -9.41 -43.04
CA ALA A 18 23.41 -10.00 -41.71
C ALA A 18 21.99 -9.66 -41.25
N CYS A 19 21.05 -10.59 -41.46
CA CYS A 19 19.78 -10.58 -40.72
C CYS A 19 20.11 -10.76 -39.22
N GLY A 20 20.35 -9.65 -38.57
CA GLY A 20 20.30 -9.62 -37.13
C GLY A 20 18.87 -9.99 -36.69
N ASN A 21 18.72 -11.19 -36.19
CA ASN A 21 17.53 -11.60 -35.47
C ASN A 21 17.53 -10.83 -34.16
N ASP A 22 17.08 -9.58 -34.19
CA ASP A 22 16.67 -8.85 -32.95
C ASP A 22 15.48 -9.62 -32.38
N ARG A 23 15.76 -10.72 -31.68
CA ARG A 23 14.81 -11.27 -30.74
C ARG A 23 14.55 -10.13 -29.76
N LYS A 24 13.41 -9.46 -29.91
CA LYS A 24 12.85 -8.68 -28.80
C LYS A 24 12.85 -9.64 -27.62
N VAL A 25 13.71 -9.38 -26.65
CA VAL A 25 13.64 -10.05 -25.37
C VAL A 25 12.30 -9.61 -24.81
N GLU A 26 11.31 -10.50 -24.84
CA GLU A 26 10.05 -10.26 -24.17
C GLU A 26 10.40 -10.01 -22.70
N PRO A 27 9.88 -8.93 -22.08
CA PRO A 27 10.16 -8.68 -20.68
C PRO A 27 9.68 -9.87 -19.87
N ASP A 28 10.48 -10.28 -18.90
CA ASP A 28 10.10 -11.35 -17.98
C ASP A 28 8.72 -11.04 -17.37
N PRO A 29 7.74 -11.95 -17.43
CA PRO A 29 6.40 -11.69 -16.97
C PRO A 29 6.39 -11.26 -15.49
N SER A 30 5.55 -10.29 -15.14
CA SER A 30 5.49 -9.69 -13.80
C SER A 30 4.06 -9.39 -13.35
N LEU A 31 3.87 -9.16 -12.05
CA LEU A 31 2.54 -8.81 -11.50
C LEU A 31 2.02 -7.48 -12.05
N LYS A 32 2.88 -6.46 -12.19
CA LYS A 32 2.48 -5.16 -12.74
C LYS A 32 2.05 -5.25 -14.19
N GLU A 33 2.61 -6.17 -14.96
CA GLU A 33 2.20 -6.45 -16.34
C GLU A 33 0.89 -7.23 -16.37
N ALA A 34 0.73 -8.25 -15.49
CA ALA A 34 -0.52 -9.00 -15.33
C ALA A 34 -1.71 -8.07 -14.96
N ALA A 35 -1.45 -7.01 -14.22
CA ALA A 35 -2.44 -6.00 -13.84
C ALA A 35 -2.48 -4.78 -14.79
N SER A 36 -1.72 -4.79 -15.88
CA SER A 36 -1.62 -3.64 -16.80
C SER A 36 -2.98 -3.24 -17.37
N GLY A 37 -3.27 -1.94 -17.37
CA GLY A 37 -4.56 -1.41 -17.80
C GLY A 37 -5.74 -1.71 -16.87
N LYS A 38 -5.48 -2.29 -15.69
CA LYS A 38 -6.49 -2.60 -14.66
C LYS A 38 -6.30 -1.72 -13.43
N PHE A 39 -5.20 -1.92 -12.71
CA PHE A 39 -4.85 -1.17 -11.50
C PHE A 39 -3.34 -1.22 -11.26
N LEU A 40 -2.85 -0.33 -10.40
CA LEU A 40 -1.47 -0.38 -9.96
C LEU A 40 -1.23 -1.55 -9.01
N MET A 41 -0.13 -2.28 -9.21
CA MET A 41 0.37 -3.24 -8.24
C MET A 41 1.35 -2.53 -7.30
N GLY A 42 0.96 -2.43 -6.03
CA GLY A 42 1.71 -1.75 -5.00
C GLY A 42 2.35 -2.70 -4.00
N VAL A 43 3.34 -2.18 -3.26
CA VAL A 43 3.98 -2.87 -2.15
C VAL A 43 4.43 -1.90 -1.06
N ALA A 44 4.25 -2.27 0.21
CA ALA A 44 4.79 -1.53 1.34
C ALA A 44 6.27 -1.87 1.53
N LEU A 45 7.09 -0.84 1.76
CA LEU A 45 8.54 -0.98 1.97
C LEU A 45 8.93 -0.51 3.36
N ASN A 46 9.78 -1.29 4.02
CA ASN A 46 10.51 -0.84 5.19
C ASN A 46 11.75 -0.01 4.81
N VAL A 47 12.37 0.63 5.80
CA VAL A 47 13.51 1.54 5.57
C VAL A 47 14.73 0.86 4.94
N ARG A 48 15.00 -0.41 5.26
CA ARG A 48 16.12 -1.18 4.70
C ARG A 48 15.91 -1.45 3.21
N GLN A 49 14.66 -1.78 2.83
CA GLN A 49 14.28 -2.03 1.44
C GLN A 49 14.33 -0.75 0.61
N ALA A 50 13.77 0.35 1.13
CA ALA A 50 13.84 1.67 0.50
C ALA A 50 15.28 2.20 0.35
N ALA A 51 16.18 1.84 1.27
CA ALA A 51 17.60 2.16 1.20
C ALA A 51 18.42 1.22 0.28
N GLY A 52 17.79 0.22 -0.36
CA GLY A 52 18.46 -0.75 -1.23
C GLY A 52 19.38 -1.74 -0.49
N GLN A 53 19.28 -1.83 0.84
CA GLN A 53 20.10 -2.71 1.66
C GLN A 53 19.65 -4.19 1.57
N ASP A 54 18.41 -4.42 1.16
CA ASP A 54 17.87 -5.73 0.87
C ASP A 54 17.85 -5.96 -0.64
N THR A 55 18.89 -6.59 -1.14
CA THR A 55 19.08 -6.80 -2.59
C THR A 55 18.08 -7.81 -3.16
N CYS A 56 17.58 -8.76 -2.36
CA CYS A 56 16.59 -9.74 -2.76
C CYS A 56 15.23 -9.06 -2.95
N ALA A 57 14.75 -8.40 -1.90
CA ALA A 57 13.51 -7.63 -1.95
C ALA A 57 13.52 -6.55 -3.05
N SER A 58 14.65 -5.84 -3.22
CA SER A 58 14.79 -4.82 -4.27
C SER A 58 14.56 -5.38 -5.69
N LYS A 59 15.02 -6.60 -5.99
CA LYS A 59 14.77 -7.25 -7.29
C LYS A 59 13.29 -7.57 -7.47
N VAL A 60 12.63 -8.12 -6.44
CA VAL A 60 11.20 -8.40 -6.44
C VAL A 60 10.40 -7.13 -6.67
N VAL A 61 10.70 -6.07 -5.91
CA VAL A 61 9.99 -4.79 -6.00
C VAL A 61 10.08 -4.20 -7.39
N LYS A 62 11.28 -4.05 -7.93
CA LYS A 62 11.52 -3.47 -9.26
C LYS A 62 10.86 -4.26 -10.39
N ARG A 63 10.82 -5.58 -10.27
CA ARG A 63 10.22 -6.46 -11.28
C ARG A 63 8.71 -6.46 -11.24
N HIS A 64 8.10 -6.56 -10.05
CA HIS A 64 6.69 -6.93 -9.90
C HIS A 64 5.76 -5.77 -9.57
N PHE A 65 6.26 -4.61 -9.14
CA PHE A 65 5.44 -3.51 -8.64
C PHE A 65 5.69 -2.22 -9.40
N ASN A 66 4.68 -1.36 -9.45
CA ASN A 66 4.72 -0.02 -10.04
C ASN A 66 4.14 1.06 -9.10
N SER A 67 3.90 0.69 -7.84
CA SER A 67 3.55 1.61 -6.77
C SER A 67 4.19 1.17 -5.46
N ILE A 68 4.57 2.11 -4.62
CA ILE A 68 5.13 1.86 -3.28
C ILE A 68 4.48 2.74 -2.24
N VAL A 69 4.51 2.26 -1.00
CA VAL A 69 4.04 2.98 0.18
C VAL A 69 5.04 2.75 1.34
N ALA A 70 5.16 3.73 2.23
CA ALA A 70 5.98 3.56 3.44
C ALA A 70 5.27 2.64 4.44
N GLU A 71 5.94 1.59 4.93
CA GLU A 71 5.40 0.80 6.03
C GLU A 71 5.31 1.63 7.32
N ASN A 72 6.36 2.38 7.66
CA ASN A 72 6.43 3.15 8.91
C ASN A 72 7.01 4.56 8.80
N CYS A 73 7.95 4.83 7.88
CA CYS A 73 8.78 6.05 7.92
C CYS A 73 8.04 7.37 7.65
N MET A 74 6.79 7.32 7.20
CA MET A 74 5.94 8.51 7.04
C MET A 74 4.91 8.68 8.17
N LYS A 75 4.86 7.78 9.16
CA LYS A 75 3.95 7.91 10.31
C LYS A 75 4.42 9.00 11.25
N CYS A 76 3.48 9.60 11.96
CA CYS A 76 3.71 10.82 12.74
C CYS A 76 4.90 10.72 13.72
N GLU A 77 5.00 9.63 14.50
CA GLU A 77 6.08 9.45 15.47
C GLU A 77 7.48 9.43 14.84
N VAL A 78 7.58 9.12 13.52
CA VAL A 78 8.85 9.07 12.79
C VAL A 78 9.12 10.38 12.05
N ILE A 79 8.16 10.84 11.25
CA ILE A 79 8.36 12.00 10.37
C ILE A 79 8.24 13.35 11.12
N HIS A 80 7.51 13.40 12.26
CA HIS A 80 7.31 14.58 13.08
C HIS A 80 7.44 14.25 14.57
N PRO A 81 8.62 13.78 15.02
CA PRO A 81 8.82 13.22 16.35
C PRO A 81 8.73 14.25 17.49
N GLU A 82 9.00 15.52 17.21
CA GLU A 82 8.91 16.64 18.17
C GLU A 82 8.17 17.82 17.53
N GLU A 83 7.51 18.65 18.31
CA GLU A 83 6.60 19.72 17.83
C GLU A 83 7.23 20.67 16.78
N ASP A 84 8.53 20.94 16.91
CA ASP A 84 9.26 21.84 16.02
C ASP A 84 10.27 21.11 15.12
N ARG A 85 10.29 19.76 15.13
CA ARG A 85 11.24 18.99 14.36
C ARG A 85 10.57 17.99 13.43
N PHE A 86 10.83 18.13 12.15
CA PHE A 86 10.50 17.14 11.13
C PHE A 86 11.75 16.36 10.72
N ASP A 87 11.60 15.06 10.51
CA ASP A 87 12.66 14.19 10.00
C ASP A 87 12.19 13.50 8.73
N PHE A 88 12.61 14.02 7.60
CA PHE A 88 12.27 13.48 6.28
C PHE A 88 13.29 12.44 5.77
N THR A 89 14.34 12.14 6.53
CA THR A 89 15.50 11.37 6.05
C THR A 89 15.10 10.03 5.40
N GLU A 90 14.31 9.22 6.08
CA GLU A 90 13.91 7.91 5.57
C GLU A 90 12.77 8.00 4.55
N ALA A 91 11.85 8.93 4.74
CA ALA A 91 10.76 9.17 3.80
C ALA A 91 11.28 9.71 2.45
N ASP A 92 12.30 10.59 2.46
CA ASP A 92 12.98 11.07 1.25
C ASP A 92 13.67 9.94 0.48
N ARG A 93 14.25 8.95 1.18
CA ARG A 93 14.84 7.78 0.54
C ARG A 93 13.79 6.94 -0.18
N LEU A 94 12.65 6.72 0.46
CA LEU A 94 11.54 5.98 -0.13
C LEU A 94 10.99 6.71 -1.37
N VAL A 95 10.76 8.02 -1.27
CA VAL A 95 10.26 8.81 -2.40
C VAL A 95 11.26 8.77 -3.56
N ARG A 96 12.54 8.96 -3.29
CA ARG A 96 13.61 8.86 -4.30
C ARG A 96 13.66 7.46 -4.95
N PHE A 97 13.53 6.39 -4.14
CA PHE A 97 13.46 5.03 -4.68
C PHE A 97 12.29 4.87 -5.66
N GLY A 98 11.13 5.44 -5.35
CA GLY A 98 9.97 5.46 -6.26
C GLY A 98 10.27 6.19 -7.56
N GLU A 99 10.82 7.40 -7.48
CA GLU A 99 11.18 8.24 -8.62
C GLU A 99 12.22 7.57 -9.52
N GLU A 100 13.28 7.00 -8.94
CA GLU A 100 14.35 6.31 -9.68
C GLU A 100 13.89 5.03 -10.39
N ASN A 101 12.74 4.48 -10.02
CA ASN A 101 12.19 3.24 -10.58
C ASN A 101 10.82 3.43 -11.25
N ASP A 102 10.42 4.67 -11.57
CA ASP A 102 9.14 5.02 -12.23
C ASP A 102 7.92 4.44 -11.50
N MET A 103 7.92 4.48 -10.17
CA MET A 103 6.84 3.96 -9.32
C MET A 103 6.01 5.11 -8.73
N ALA A 104 4.69 4.93 -8.71
CA ALA A 104 3.81 5.83 -7.97
C ALA A 104 4.07 5.69 -6.46
N VAL A 105 4.34 6.79 -5.78
CA VAL A 105 4.56 6.82 -4.33
C VAL A 105 3.29 7.27 -3.64
N ILE A 106 2.91 6.54 -2.57
CA ILE A 106 1.73 6.83 -1.75
C ILE A 106 2.19 7.25 -0.36
N GLY A 107 1.61 8.34 0.14
CA GLY A 107 1.88 8.83 1.49
C GLY A 107 0.99 8.12 2.52
N HIS A 108 1.58 7.46 3.48
CA HIS A 108 0.87 6.75 4.56
C HIS A 108 1.55 7.06 5.91
N CYS A 109 0.86 7.72 6.78
CA CYS A 109 -0.42 8.41 6.70
C CYS A 109 -0.32 9.78 7.41
N LEU A 110 -1.22 10.72 7.10
CA LEU A 110 -1.15 12.05 7.72
C LEU A 110 -1.71 12.04 9.14
N ILE A 111 -2.93 11.55 9.35
CA ILE A 111 -3.58 11.50 10.67
C ILE A 111 -4.01 10.07 11.00
N TRP A 112 -3.46 9.56 12.09
CA TRP A 112 -3.78 8.27 12.67
C TRP A 112 -3.63 8.31 14.19
N HIS A 113 -4.47 7.57 14.92
CA HIS A 113 -4.49 7.52 16.38
C HIS A 113 -3.34 6.68 16.96
N SER A 114 -2.77 5.76 16.17
CA SER A 114 -1.64 4.91 16.55
C SER A 114 -0.33 5.44 15.95
N GLN A 115 0.82 5.07 16.49
CA GLN A 115 2.13 5.58 16.10
C GLN A 115 2.14 7.14 15.96
N LEU A 116 1.39 7.79 16.87
CA LEU A 116 1.31 9.23 17.01
C LEU A 116 2.45 9.71 17.92
N ALA A 117 3.10 10.80 17.55
CA ALA A 117 4.15 11.39 18.38
C ALA A 117 3.58 11.80 19.76
N PRO A 118 4.27 11.49 20.87
CA PRO A 118 3.73 11.67 22.22
C PRO A 118 3.28 13.10 22.55
N TRP A 119 3.92 14.11 21.95
CA TRP A 119 3.62 15.53 22.19
C TRP A 119 2.33 16.00 21.50
N PHE A 120 1.82 15.27 20.49
CA PHE A 120 0.86 15.82 19.51
C PHE A 120 -0.46 16.31 20.11
N CYS A 121 -0.99 15.58 21.09
CA CYS A 121 -2.29 15.88 21.74
C CYS A 121 -2.15 16.35 23.20
N VAL A 122 -0.93 16.50 23.71
CA VAL A 122 -0.69 16.91 25.09
C VAL A 122 0.29 18.09 25.17
N ASP A 123 0.25 18.81 26.29
CA ASP A 123 1.23 19.84 26.63
C ASP A 123 2.47 19.24 27.32
N GLU A 124 3.44 20.07 27.68
CA GLU A 124 4.67 19.66 28.38
C GLU A 124 4.42 18.98 29.73
N GLN A 125 3.26 19.20 30.34
CA GLN A 125 2.85 18.59 31.60
C GLN A 125 2.05 17.27 31.37
N GLY A 126 1.90 16.83 30.12
CA GLY A 126 1.13 15.64 29.73
C GLY A 126 -0.38 15.83 29.81
N LYS A 127 -0.87 17.06 29.92
CA LYS A 127 -2.29 17.37 29.90
C LYS A 127 -2.78 17.60 28.47
N THR A 128 -3.99 17.13 28.17
CA THR A 128 -4.64 17.35 26.88
C THR A 128 -4.67 18.83 26.50
N VAL A 129 -4.24 19.15 25.28
CA VAL A 129 -4.24 20.52 24.75
C VAL A 129 -5.64 21.03 24.40
N SER A 130 -5.79 22.34 24.25
CA SER A 130 -7.04 22.93 23.78
C SER A 130 -7.31 22.61 22.31
N ALA A 131 -8.58 22.73 21.91
CA ALA A 131 -9.00 22.54 20.51
C ALA A 131 -8.21 23.43 19.54
N ASP A 132 -7.94 24.68 19.90
CA ASP A 132 -7.23 25.61 19.01
C ASP A 132 -5.77 25.21 18.84
N ILE A 133 -5.08 24.81 19.91
CA ILE A 133 -3.70 24.30 19.83
C ILE A 133 -3.65 23.05 18.95
N LEU A 134 -4.59 22.11 19.13
CA LEU A 134 -4.61 20.89 18.31
C LEU A 134 -4.86 21.19 16.82
N LYS A 135 -5.76 22.13 16.49
CA LYS A 135 -5.99 22.54 15.10
C LYS A 135 -4.72 23.11 14.46
N GLU A 136 -3.97 23.97 15.18
CA GLU A 136 -2.71 24.54 14.67
C GLU A 136 -1.65 23.45 14.48
N ARG A 137 -1.52 22.51 15.41
CA ARG A 137 -0.60 21.36 15.29
C ARG A 137 -0.94 20.47 14.10
N ILE A 138 -2.21 20.13 13.90
CA ILE A 138 -2.70 19.36 12.75
C ILE A 138 -2.38 20.11 11.45
N LYS A 139 -2.69 21.41 11.38
CA LYS A 139 -2.42 22.23 10.20
C LYS A 139 -0.94 22.26 9.86
N LYS A 140 -0.08 22.58 10.85
CA LYS A 140 1.38 22.58 10.67
C LYS A 140 1.91 21.23 10.20
N HIS A 141 1.46 20.14 10.81
CA HIS A 141 1.85 18.77 10.45
C HIS A 141 1.52 18.46 8.99
N ILE A 142 0.24 18.60 8.61
CA ILE A 142 -0.23 18.25 7.28
C ILE A 142 0.41 19.15 6.22
N GLN A 143 0.38 20.48 6.42
CA GLN A 143 0.89 21.41 5.42
C GLN A 143 2.39 21.26 5.22
N THR A 144 3.17 21.03 6.28
CA THR A 144 4.62 20.85 6.16
C THR A 144 4.94 19.58 5.38
N ILE A 145 4.33 18.46 5.72
CA ILE A 145 4.61 17.16 5.07
C ILE A 145 4.14 17.16 3.61
N VAL A 146 2.89 17.56 3.37
CA VAL A 146 2.32 17.55 2.01
C VAL A 146 3.04 18.53 1.10
N THR A 147 3.41 19.72 1.59
CA THR A 147 4.17 20.71 0.81
C THR A 147 5.58 20.19 0.48
N HIS A 148 6.26 19.51 1.43
CA HIS A 148 7.59 18.93 1.20
C HIS A 148 7.59 17.93 0.03
N TYR A 149 6.51 17.16 -0.10
CA TYR A 149 6.37 16.16 -1.17
C TYR A 149 5.47 16.58 -2.33
N LYS A 150 5.12 17.85 -2.43
CA LYS A 150 4.22 18.36 -3.48
C LYS A 150 4.68 17.95 -4.88
N GLY A 151 3.76 17.33 -5.64
CA GLY A 151 4.01 16.83 -6.99
C GLY A 151 4.86 15.56 -7.06
N ARG A 152 5.29 14.98 -5.92
CA ARG A 152 6.10 13.76 -5.83
C ARG A 152 5.32 12.56 -5.26
N ILE A 153 4.29 12.82 -4.48
CA ILE A 153 3.37 11.83 -3.92
C ILE A 153 2.09 11.83 -4.76
N LYS A 154 1.68 10.65 -5.23
CA LYS A 154 0.46 10.49 -6.01
C LYS A 154 -0.80 10.82 -5.20
N GLY A 155 -0.82 10.44 -3.95
CA GLY A 155 -1.92 10.68 -3.03
C GLY A 155 -1.63 10.26 -1.61
N TRP A 156 -2.44 10.71 -0.67
CA TRP A 156 -2.24 10.57 0.77
C TRP A 156 -3.39 9.83 1.44
N ASP A 157 -3.08 8.87 2.29
CA ASP A 157 -3.98 8.43 3.34
C ASP A 157 -4.09 9.57 4.37
N VAL A 158 -5.09 10.46 4.14
CA VAL A 158 -5.28 11.66 4.97
C VAL A 158 -5.73 11.29 6.36
N LEU A 159 -6.64 10.32 6.43
CA LEU A 159 -7.19 9.78 7.68
C LEU A 159 -7.13 8.28 7.66
N ASN A 160 -6.52 7.71 8.69
CA ASN A 160 -6.41 6.28 8.88
C ASN A 160 -7.20 5.82 10.13
N GLU A 161 -8.07 4.80 9.95
CA GLU A 161 -8.73 4.02 11.01
C GLU A 161 -9.57 4.85 12.01
N ALA A 162 -10.43 5.74 11.51
CA ALA A 162 -11.26 6.59 12.36
C ALA A 162 -12.60 5.97 12.78
N ILE A 163 -12.96 4.78 12.28
CA ILE A 163 -14.26 4.15 12.49
C ILE A 163 -14.07 2.79 13.17
N GLU A 164 -14.86 2.53 14.21
CA GLU A 164 -14.88 1.23 14.91
C GLU A 164 -15.70 0.20 14.13
N SER A 165 -15.54 -1.08 14.49
CA SER A 165 -16.22 -2.19 13.80
C SER A 165 -17.76 -2.14 13.90
N ASP A 166 -18.29 -1.44 14.90
CA ASP A 166 -19.74 -1.22 15.09
C ASP A 166 -20.28 -0.01 14.33
N GLY A 167 -19.42 0.70 13.56
CA GLY A 167 -19.78 1.90 12.82
C GLY A 167 -19.74 3.19 13.62
N SER A 168 -19.34 3.17 14.89
CA SER A 168 -19.14 4.38 15.67
C SER A 168 -17.80 5.05 15.31
N TRP A 169 -17.70 6.37 15.59
CA TRP A 169 -16.41 7.05 15.51
C TRP A 169 -15.45 6.53 16.59
N ARG A 170 -14.21 6.25 16.19
CA ARG A 170 -13.15 5.91 17.14
C ARG A 170 -12.88 7.08 18.08
N LYS A 171 -12.87 6.79 19.38
CA LYS A 171 -12.55 7.76 20.44
C LYS A 171 -11.04 8.04 20.49
N SER A 172 -10.50 8.45 19.37
CA SER A 172 -9.10 8.88 19.27
C SER A 172 -8.89 10.22 20.00
N PRO A 173 -7.64 10.60 20.37
CA PRO A 173 -7.37 11.91 20.94
C PRO A 173 -7.88 13.08 20.07
N PHE A 174 -7.84 12.94 18.76
CA PHE A 174 -8.40 13.94 17.83
C PHE A 174 -9.91 14.09 17.97
N TYR A 175 -10.62 12.97 18.05
CA TYR A 175 -12.07 12.98 18.23
C TYR A 175 -12.48 13.48 19.61
N GLU A 176 -11.77 13.08 20.67
CA GLU A 176 -12.07 13.53 22.04
C GLU A 176 -11.93 15.05 22.21
N ILE A 177 -10.99 15.68 21.50
CA ILE A 177 -10.74 17.11 21.59
C ILE A 177 -11.59 17.92 20.61
N LEU A 178 -11.78 17.45 19.37
CA LEU A 178 -12.37 18.22 18.27
C LEU A 178 -13.73 17.69 17.81
N GLY A 179 -14.18 16.52 18.28
CA GLY A 179 -15.36 15.85 17.73
C GLY A 179 -15.15 15.48 16.26
N GLU A 180 -16.25 15.33 15.53
CA GLU A 180 -16.21 14.97 14.10
C GLU A 180 -15.58 16.07 13.22
N GLU A 181 -15.52 17.30 13.69
CA GLU A 181 -15.07 18.46 12.91
C GLU A 181 -13.57 18.41 12.55
N TYR A 182 -12.76 17.55 13.21
CA TYR A 182 -11.39 17.38 12.77
C TYR A 182 -11.28 16.74 11.37
N ILE A 183 -12.26 15.90 10.97
CA ILE A 183 -12.23 15.16 9.71
C ILE A 183 -12.25 16.10 8.50
N PRO A 184 -13.24 17.00 8.34
CA PRO A 184 -13.22 17.94 7.22
C PRO A 184 -12.00 18.88 7.25
N LEU A 185 -11.49 19.27 8.42
CA LEU A 185 -10.31 20.13 8.53
C LEU A 185 -9.06 19.47 7.94
N ILE A 186 -8.80 18.20 8.23
CA ILE A 186 -7.60 17.52 7.73
C ILE A 186 -7.63 17.33 6.22
N PHE A 187 -8.78 17.02 5.63
CA PHE A 187 -8.94 16.93 4.18
C PHE A 187 -8.77 18.29 3.50
N GLN A 188 -9.30 19.37 4.11
CA GLN A 188 -9.09 20.73 3.65
C GLN A 188 -7.61 21.10 3.66
N TYR A 189 -6.89 20.88 4.77
CA TYR A 189 -5.48 21.23 4.90
C TYR A 189 -4.59 20.45 3.92
N ALA A 190 -4.88 19.18 3.69
CA ALA A 190 -4.18 18.37 2.71
C ALA A 190 -4.39 18.88 1.28
N HIS A 191 -5.63 19.20 0.91
CA HIS A 191 -5.96 19.76 -0.40
C HIS A 191 -5.33 21.14 -0.63
N GLU A 192 -5.34 22.02 0.37
CA GLU A 192 -4.71 23.34 0.30
C GLU A 192 -3.20 23.25 0.08
N ALA A 193 -2.54 22.26 0.68
CA ALA A 193 -1.09 22.07 0.55
C ALA A 193 -0.69 21.53 -0.83
N ASP A 194 -1.41 20.53 -1.34
CA ASP A 194 -1.22 20.00 -2.70
C ASP A 194 -2.58 19.69 -3.36
N PRO A 195 -3.10 20.60 -4.19
CA PRO A 195 -4.39 20.41 -4.87
C PRO A 195 -4.39 19.25 -5.89
N GLU A 196 -3.22 18.81 -6.37
CA GLU A 196 -3.11 17.75 -7.37
C GLU A 196 -3.04 16.35 -6.76
N ALA A 197 -2.56 16.23 -5.52
CA ALA A 197 -2.50 14.94 -4.84
C ALA A 197 -3.90 14.38 -4.59
N GLU A 198 -4.05 13.07 -4.82
CA GLU A 198 -5.30 12.36 -4.47
C GLU A 198 -5.43 12.25 -2.94
N LEU A 199 -6.65 12.28 -2.39
CA LEU A 199 -6.93 12.23 -0.95
C LEU A 199 -7.77 11.02 -0.60
N TYR A 200 -7.34 10.25 0.40
CA TYR A 200 -7.91 8.95 0.75
C TYR A 200 -8.32 8.85 2.21
N TYR A 201 -9.36 8.07 2.46
CA TYR A 201 -9.65 7.45 3.75
C TYR A 201 -9.21 5.99 3.71
N ASN A 202 -8.49 5.51 4.71
CA ASN A 202 -7.98 4.14 4.78
C ASN A 202 -8.39 3.45 6.09
N ASP A 203 -8.86 2.18 6.03
CA ASP A 203 -9.27 1.45 7.25
C ASP A 203 -9.32 -0.08 7.01
N TYR A 204 -9.29 -0.84 8.09
CA TYR A 204 -9.48 -2.29 8.11
C TYR A 204 -10.93 -2.68 8.38
N GLY A 205 -11.28 -3.96 8.16
CA GLY A 205 -12.60 -4.53 8.52
C GLY A 205 -13.78 -3.84 7.84
N MET A 206 -13.57 -3.19 6.71
CA MET A 206 -14.61 -2.49 5.96
C MET A 206 -15.60 -3.42 5.23
N ASP A 207 -15.35 -4.72 5.24
CA ASP A 207 -16.31 -5.76 4.83
C ASP A 207 -17.53 -5.80 5.75
N GLY A 208 -17.38 -5.44 7.03
CA GLY A 208 -18.47 -5.33 8.00
C GLY A 208 -19.48 -4.25 7.62
N LYS A 209 -20.79 -4.62 7.60
CA LYS A 209 -21.85 -3.72 7.15
C LYS A 209 -21.90 -2.39 7.91
N ALA A 210 -21.81 -2.42 9.24
CA ALA A 210 -21.92 -1.20 10.06
C ALA A 210 -20.77 -0.22 9.75
N LYS A 211 -19.54 -0.71 9.66
CA LYS A 211 -18.38 0.10 9.31
C LYS A 211 -18.46 0.60 7.87
N ARG A 212 -18.84 -0.24 6.92
CA ARG A 212 -19.08 0.12 5.51
C ARG A 212 -20.07 1.26 5.37
N ASP A 213 -21.23 1.18 6.06
CA ASP A 213 -22.26 2.22 6.01
C ASP A 213 -21.73 3.55 6.58
N LYS A 214 -20.96 3.51 7.65
CA LYS A 214 -20.32 4.71 8.24
C LYS A 214 -19.24 5.31 7.33
N VAL A 215 -18.49 4.52 6.61
CA VAL A 215 -17.54 5.03 5.59
C VAL A 215 -18.30 5.73 4.46
N VAL A 216 -19.44 5.20 4.02
CA VAL A 216 -20.30 5.88 3.02
C VAL A 216 -20.80 7.21 3.56
N GLU A 217 -21.19 7.30 4.84
CA GLU A 217 -21.57 8.57 5.48
C GLU A 217 -20.40 9.56 5.51
N LEU A 218 -19.20 9.12 5.85
CA LEU A 218 -17.97 9.93 5.84
C LEU A 218 -17.72 10.52 4.45
N VAL A 219 -17.78 9.69 3.40
CA VAL A 219 -17.60 10.14 2.01
C VAL A 219 -18.64 11.19 1.64
N LYS A 220 -19.91 10.95 1.97
CA LYS A 220 -20.99 11.92 1.71
C LYS A 220 -20.78 13.22 2.47
N MET A 221 -20.44 13.15 3.75
CA MET A 221 -20.21 14.32 4.60
C MET A 221 -19.11 15.23 4.03
N LEU A 222 -18.00 14.65 3.54
CA LEU A 222 -16.93 15.42 2.91
C LEU A 222 -17.40 16.07 1.59
N LYS A 223 -18.09 15.32 0.74
CA LYS A 223 -18.62 15.84 -0.53
C LYS A 223 -19.70 16.92 -0.35
N ASP A 224 -20.59 16.77 0.61
CA ASP A 224 -21.64 17.75 0.91
C ASP A 224 -21.04 19.08 1.42
N ARG A 225 -19.83 19.03 2.01
CA ARG A 225 -19.05 20.22 2.39
C ARG A 225 -18.17 20.76 1.25
N GLY A 226 -18.24 20.19 0.05
CA GLY A 226 -17.40 20.57 -1.09
C GLY A 226 -15.93 20.18 -0.97
N LEU A 227 -15.61 19.23 -0.09
CA LEU A 227 -14.24 18.76 0.13
C LEU A 227 -13.90 17.57 -0.77
N ARG A 228 -12.63 17.51 -1.17
CA ARG A 228 -12.13 16.44 -2.02
C ARG A 228 -11.89 15.16 -1.22
N ILE A 229 -12.40 14.06 -1.74
CA ILE A 229 -12.03 12.69 -1.41
C ILE A 229 -12.09 11.87 -2.70
N ASP A 230 -10.98 11.25 -3.08
CA ASP A 230 -10.83 10.55 -4.37
C ASP A 230 -11.10 9.05 -4.24
N ALA A 231 -10.64 8.45 -3.15
CA ALA A 231 -10.80 7.02 -2.94
C ALA A 231 -10.92 6.61 -1.48
N VAL A 232 -11.43 5.39 -1.29
CA VAL A 232 -11.44 4.67 -0.02
C VAL A 232 -10.49 3.48 -0.14
N GLY A 233 -9.56 3.38 0.80
CA GLY A 233 -8.62 2.28 0.94
C GLY A 233 -9.16 1.21 1.90
N MET A 234 -9.48 0.04 1.38
CA MET A 234 -9.77 -1.15 2.17
C MET A 234 -8.43 -1.84 2.45
N GLN A 235 -7.96 -1.85 3.70
CA GLN A 235 -6.62 -2.40 4.02
C GLN A 235 -6.44 -3.83 3.48
N GLY A 236 -7.43 -4.71 3.69
CA GLY A 236 -7.36 -6.06 3.14
C GLY A 236 -6.47 -7.01 3.94
N HIS A 237 -6.35 -6.79 5.26
CA HIS A 237 -5.78 -7.77 6.19
C HIS A 237 -6.75 -8.93 6.36
N MET A 238 -6.43 -10.07 5.76
CA MET A 238 -7.33 -11.21 5.63
C MET A 238 -6.82 -12.44 6.40
N GLY A 239 -7.72 -13.38 6.61
CA GLY A 239 -7.43 -14.74 7.07
C GLY A 239 -8.06 -15.78 6.17
N MET A 240 -7.90 -17.05 6.54
CA MET A 240 -8.42 -18.16 5.73
C MET A 240 -9.95 -18.24 5.73
N ASP A 241 -10.61 -17.68 6.72
CA ASP A 241 -12.06 -17.75 6.95
C ASP A 241 -12.75 -16.37 6.96
N TYR A 242 -11.99 -15.28 6.81
CA TYR A 242 -12.52 -13.91 6.75
C TYR A 242 -11.66 -13.01 5.82
N PRO A 243 -12.25 -11.93 5.26
CA PRO A 243 -13.69 -11.70 5.09
C PRO A 243 -14.29 -12.68 4.08
N SER A 244 -15.64 -12.77 4.00
CA SER A 244 -16.25 -13.44 2.85
C SER A 244 -16.06 -12.58 1.59
N VAL A 245 -15.89 -13.22 0.43
CA VAL A 245 -15.73 -12.52 -0.85
C VAL A 245 -16.93 -11.64 -1.16
N SER A 246 -18.14 -12.11 -0.85
CA SER A 246 -19.38 -11.37 -1.09
C SER A 246 -19.53 -10.12 -0.23
N GLU A 247 -19.08 -10.14 1.04
CA GLU A 247 -19.11 -8.96 1.90
C GLU A 247 -18.06 -7.95 1.47
N PHE A 248 -16.87 -8.40 1.11
CA PHE A 248 -15.82 -7.54 0.56
C PHE A 248 -16.27 -6.87 -0.75
N GLU A 249 -16.91 -7.64 -1.65
CA GLU A 249 -17.51 -7.11 -2.88
C GLU A 249 -18.60 -6.08 -2.61
N ALA A 250 -19.48 -6.34 -1.65
CA ALA A 250 -20.53 -5.40 -1.28
C ALA A 250 -19.97 -4.05 -0.84
N SER A 251 -18.80 -4.02 -0.19
CA SER A 251 -18.14 -2.77 0.20
C SER A 251 -17.52 -2.05 -0.98
N ILE A 252 -16.87 -2.75 -1.90
CA ILE A 252 -16.37 -2.15 -3.16
C ILE A 252 -17.51 -1.43 -3.89
N LEU A 253 -18.66 -2.10 -4.04
CA LEU A 253 -19.81 -1.54 -4.73
C LEU A 253 -20.46 -0.37 -3.98
N ALA A 254 -20.53 -0.43 -2.65
CA ALA A 254 -21.08 0.64 -1.84
C ALA A 254 -20.23 1.93 -1.92
N PHE A 255 -18.90 1.81 -1.85
CA PHE A 255 -18.02 2.96 -1.97
C PHE A 255 -18.03 3.55 -3.39
N ALA A 256 -18.05 2.70 -4.42
CA ALA A 256 -18.24 3.16 -5.79
C ALA A 256 -19.56 3.90 -5.99
N ALA A 257 -20.65 3.40 -5.39
CA ALA A 257 -21.97 4.08 -5.43
C ALA A 257 -21.97 5.42 -4.68
N ALA A 258 -21.10 5.61 -3.66
CA ALA A 258 -20.87 6.90 -3.02
C ALA A 258 -20.03 7.86 -3.90
N GLY A 259 -19.56 7.39 -5.07
CA GLY A 259 -18.87 8.20 -6.08
C GLY A 259 -17.38 8.39 -5.81
N VAL A 260 -16.71 7.43 -5.17
CA VAL A 260 -15.26 7.39 -5.00
C VAL A 260 -14.68 6.13 -5.62
N LYS A 261 -13.38 6.15 -5.90
CA LYS A 261 -12.62 4.94 -6.26
C LYS A 261 -12.36 4.10 -5.02
N VAL A 262 -11.93 2.85 -5.24
CA VAL A 262 -11.57 1.92 -4.18
C VAL A 262 -10.13 1.47 -4.39
N MET A 263 -9.42 1.23 -3.31
CA MET A 263 -8.10 0.63 -3.32
C MET A 263 -8.07 -0.53 -2.31
N VAL A 264 -7.25 -1.54 -2.58
CA VAL A 264 -6.84 -2.52 -1.59
C VAL A 264 -5.42 -2.13 -1.17
N THR A 265 -5.28 -1.65 0.05
CA THR A 265 -4.11 -0.84 0.42
C THR A 265 -3.04 -1.57 1.20
N GLU A 266 -3.39 -2.69 1.86
CA GLU A 266 -2.50 -3.40 2.79
C GLU A 266 -2.72 -4.92 2.70
N TRP A 267 -2.89 -5.42 1.48
CA TRP A 267 -3.27 -6.80 1.25
C TRP A 267 -2.25 -7.79 1.78
N ASP A 268 -2.66 -8.56 2.73
CA ASP A 268 -2.00 -9.76 3.25
C ASP A 268 -3.05 -10.80 3.70
N MET A 269 -2.68 -12.07 3.72
CA MET A 269 -3.59 -13.14 4.12
C MET A 269 -2.89 -14.12 5.05
N SER A 270 -3.19 -14.04 6.35
CA SER A 270 -2.66 -14.97 7.33
C SER A 270 -3.22 -16.38 7.12
N ALA A 271 -2.32 -17.37 7.03
CA ALA A 271 -2.69 -18.78 7.05
C ALA A 271 -2.87 -19.34 8.47
N LEU A 272 -2.64 -18.51 9.50
CA LEU A 272 -2.64 -18.91 10.90
C LEU A 272 -3.95 -18.51 11.58
N PRO A 273 -4.30 -19.16 12.71
CA PRO A 273 -5.48 -18.80 13.48
C PRO A 273 -5.47 -17.32 13.92
N THR A 274 -6.63 -16.68 13.83
CA THR A 274 -6.78 -15.29 14.23
C THR A 274 -6.56 -15.16 15.74
N ALA A 275 -5.62 -14.31 16.15
CA ALA A 275 -5.49 -13.85 17.52
C ALA A 275 -6.38 -12.61 17.69
N ARG A 276 -7.26 -12.63 18.68
CA ARG A 276 -8.07 -11.45 19.04
C ARG A 276 -7.15 -10.38 19.61
N MET A 277 -7.30 -9.16 19.13
CA MET A 277 -6.49 -8.01 19.51
C MET A 277 -7.36 -6.76 19.60
N GLY A 278 -6.89 -5.75 20.33
CA GLY A 278 -7.45 -4.40 20.33
C GLY A 278 -7.15 -3.64 19.02
N ALA A 279 -7.60 -2.41 18.98
CA ALA A 279 -7.37 -1.52 17.84
C ALA A 279 -5.99 -0.85 17.85
N ASN A 280 -5.24 -0.99 18.93
CA ASN A 280 -3.94 -0.35 19.09
C ASN A 280 -2.82 -1.33 18.68
N ILE A 281 -1.94 -0.91 17.79
CA ILE A 281 -0.82 -1.73 17.31
C ILE A 281 0.20 -2.10 18.39
N SER A 282 0.18 -1.44 19.55
CA SER A 282 0.98 -1.81 20.70
C SER A 282 0.43 -2.99 21.51
N ASP A 283 -0.85 -3.38 21.27
CA ASP A 283 -1.49 -4.46 22.01
C ASP A 283 -0.96 -5.80 21.52
N THR A 284 -0.35 -6.56 22.42
CA THR A 284 0.21 -7.89 22.10
C THR A 284 -0.57 -9.00 22.80
N VAL A 285 -0.58 -10.17 22.16
CA VAL A 285 -1.18 -11.40 22.68
C VAL A 285 -0.06 -12.35 23.07
N SER A 286 -0.12 -12.93 24.27
CA SER A 286 0.86 -13.89 24.72
C SER A 286 0.95 -15.09 23.79
N TYR A 287 2.19 -15.51 23.48
CA TYR A 287 2.46 -16.65 22.62
C TYR A 287 1.78 -17.93 23.15
N LYS A 288 1.13 -18.64 22.25
CA LYS A 288 0.58 -19.99 22.46
C LYS A 288 0.88 -20.82 21.21
N GLN A 289 1.28 -22.07 21.38
CA GLN A 289 1.56 -22.97 20.26
C GLN A 289 0.36 -23.09 19.29
N SER A 290 -0.87 -23.02 19.81
CA SER A 290 -2.09 -23.05 18.99
C SER A 290 -2.24 -21.83 18.07
N LEU A 291 -1.56 -20.72 18.36
CA LEU A 291 -1.53 -19.51 17.53
C LEU A 291 -0.37 -19.50 16.51
N ASN A 292 0.53 -20.46 16.59
CA ASN A 292 1.66 -20.67 15.67
C ASN A 292 1.80 -22.16 15.31
N PRO A 293 0.81 -22.75 14.64
CA PRO A 293 0.77 -24.18 14.37
C PRO A 293 1.81 -24.65 13.34
N TYR A 294 2.39 -23.76 12.55
CA TYR A 294 3.27 -24.08 11.42
C TYR A 294 4.60 -23.33 11.49
N PRO A 295 5.41 -23.48 12.55
CA PRO A 295 6.65 -22.70 12.71
C PRO A 295 7.73 -23.06 11.66
N ASP A 296 7.70 -24.28 11.12
CA ASP A 296 8.69 -24.81 10.20
C ASP A 296 8.25 -24.83 8.72
N GLY A 297 7.06 -24.32 8.41
CA GLY A 297 6.49 -24.26 7.06
C GLY A 297 5.02 -24.63 7.02
N LEU A 298 4.30 -24.13 6.00
CA LEU A 298 2.90 -24.50 5.80
C LEU A 298 2.77 -25.93 5.29
N PRO A 299 1.85 -26.76 5.82
CA PRO A 299 1.46 -28.02 5.18
C PRO A 299 0.94 -27.78 3.77
N ASP A 300 1.18 -28.71 2.86
CA ASP A 300 0.76 -28.61 1.45
C ASP A 300 -0.73 -28.28 1.30
N SER A 301 -1.60 -28.94 2.09
CA SER A 301 -3.03 -28.67 2.06
C SER A 301 -3.40 -27.25 2.44
N VAL A 302 -2.71 -26.65 3.42
CA VAL A 302 -2.90 -25.25 3.84
C VAL A 302 -2.36 -24.31 2.78
N SER A 303 -1.19 -24.60 2.22
CA SER A 303 -0.61 -23.82 1.12
C SER A 303 -1.53 -23.80 -0.11
N VAL A 304 -2.08 -24.94 -0.52
CA VAL A 304 -3.04 -25.01 -1.63
C VAL A 304 -4.31 -24.21 -1.33
N ALA A 305 -4.87 -24.33 -0.13
CA ALA A 305 -6.05 -23.57 0.28
C ALA A 305 -5.77 -22.05 0.28
N TRP A 306 -4.61 -21.62 0.79
CA TRP A 306 -4.19 -20.24 0.79
C TRP A 306 -4.06 -19.69 -0.65
N ASN A 307 -3.36 -20.40 -1.53
CA ASN A 307 -3.22 -19.99 -2.94
C ASN A 307 -4.57 -19.87 -3.65
N ASN A 308 -5.51 -20.81 -3.41
CA ASN A 308 -6.84 -20.75 -4.02
C ASN A 308 -7.62 -19.53 -3.54
N ARG A 309 -7.54 -19.20 -2.24
CA ARG A 309 -8.22 -18.05 -1.69
C ARG A 309 -7.61 -16.72 -2.19
N MET A 310 -6.29 -16.65 -2.35
CA MET A 310 -5.62 -15.50 -2.98
C MET A 310 -6.09 -15.30 -4.43
N LYS A 311 -6.25 -16.38 -5.20
CA LYS A 311 -6.80 -16.33 -6.56
C LYS A 311 -8.24 -15.82 -6.59
N GLU A 312 -9.06 -16.24 -5.65
CA GLU A 312 -10.45 -15.80 -5.52
C GLU A 312 -10.55 -14.28 -5.31
N PHE A 313 -9.78 -13.73 -4.37
CA PHE A 313 -9.76 -12.30 -4.13
C PHE A 313 -9.14 -11.51 -5.29
N PHE A 314 -8.04 -11.99 -5.85
CA PHE A 314 -7.45 -11.31 -7.01
C PHE A 314 -8.40 -11.32 -8.22
N GLY A 315 -9.13 -12.41 -8.42
CA GLY A 315 -10.21 -12.50 -9.41
C GLY A 315 -11.32 -11.46 -9.16
N LEU A 316 -11.70 -11.24 -7.89
CA LEU A 316 -12.63 -10.18 -7.51
C LEU A 316 -12.07 -8.79 -7.84
N PHE A 317 -10.78 -8.54 -7.57
CA PHE A 317 -10.17 -7.25 -7.89
C PHE A 317 -10.13 -7.00 -9.40
N LEU A 318 -9.80 -8.00 -10.19
CA LEU A 318 -9.87 -7.91 -11.66
C LEU A 318 -11.28 -7.66 -12.17
N LYS A 319 -12.29 -8.32 -11.60
CA LYS A 319 -13.72 -8.12 -11.94
C LYS A 319 -14.14 -6.66 -11.76
N HIS A 320 -13.63 -5.98 -10.75
CA HIS A 320 -13.95 -4.59 -10.41
C HIS A 320 -12.84 -3.60 -10.76
N SER A 321 -12.00 -3.91 -11.74
CA SER A 321 -10.86 -3.06 -12.14
C SER A 321 -11.25 -1.68 -12.70
N ASN A 322 -12.52 -1.46 -13.05
CA ASN A 322 -13.05 -0.13 -13.38
C ASN A 322 -13.28 0.76 -12.14
N ILE A 323 -13.34 0.15 -10.95
CA ILE A 323 -13.52 0.81 -9.65
C ILE A 323 -12.21 0.82 -8.88
N ILE A 324 -11.53 -0.33 -8.80
CA ILE A 324 -10.27 -0.51 -8.07
C ILE A 324 -9.13 0.11 -8.86
N THR A 325 -8.38 1.01 -8.24
CA THR A 325 -7.28 1.73 -8.89
C THR A 325 -5.90 1.21 -8.47
N ARG A 326 -5.81 0.53 -7.32
CA ARG A 326 -4.55 0.02 -6.78
C ARG A 326 -4.79 -1.19 -5.87
N VAL A 327 -3.87 -2.18 -5.96
CA VAL A 327 -3.79 -3.31 -5.02
C VAL A 327 -2.36 -3.36 -4.48
N THR A 328 -2.20 -3.19 -3.18
CA THR A 328 -0.90 -3.06 -2.51
C THR A 328 -0.71 -4.21 -1.53
N ALA A 329 0.34 -5.01 -1.68
CA ALA A 329 0.77 -6.00 -0.69
C ALA A 329 1.43 -5.29 0.51
N TRP A 330 1.09 -5.69 1.74
CA TRP A 330 1.63 -5.05 2.93
C TRP A 330 2.96 -5.70 3.37
N GLY A 331 3.95 -5.62 2.49
CA GLY A 331 5.29 -6.15 2.64
C GLY A 331 5.75 -6.90 1.39
N VAL A 332 7.06 -7.10 1.27
CA VAL A 332 7.66 -7.73 0.08
C VAL A 332 7.67 -9.24 0.21
N THR A 333 8.19 -9.76 1.31
CA THR A 333 8.36 -11.21 1.55
C THR A 333 7.79 -11.62 2.91
N ASP A 334 7.43 -12.89 3.04
CA ASP A 334 6.97 -13.45 4.32
C ASP A 334 7.96 -13.20 5.47
N GLY A 335 9.24 -13.05 5.18
CA GLY A 335 10.28 -12.80 6.18
C GLY A 335 10.14 -11.44 6.85
N ASP A 336 9.68 -10.43 6.11
CA ASP A 336 9.54 -9.04 6.56
C ASP A 336 8.12 -8.70 7.01
N SER A 337 7.18 -9.65 6.99
CA SER A 337 5.80 -9.37 7.39
C SER A 337 5.70 -8.95 8.86
N TRP A 338 4.96 -7.86 9.09
CA TRP A 338 4.61 -7.39 10.43
C TRP A 338 3.90 -8.46 11.27
N LYS A 339 3.18 -9.40 10.61
CA LYS A 339 2.46 -10.51 11.26
C LYS A 339 3.39 -11.55 11.93
N ASN A 340 4.68 -11.53 11.66
CA ASN A 340 5.64 -12.41 12.36
C ASN A 340 5.82 -12.06 13.85
N ASN A 341 5.56 -10.80 14.21
CA ASN A 341 5.76 -10.34 15.59
C ASN A 341 4.51 -9.68 16.20
N PHE A 342 3.48 -9.48 15.39
CA PHE A 342 2.24 -8.85 15.82
C PHE A 342 1.02 -9.66 15.34
N PRO A 343 -0.02 -9.84 16.13
CA PRO A 343 -0.12 -9.47 17.56
C PRO A 343 0.59 -10.46 18.50
N VAL A 344 1.18 -11.54 17.99
CA VAL A 344 1.84 -12.60 18.78
C VAL A 344 3.33 -12.57 18.49
N PRO A 345 4.17 -12.04 19.39
CA PRO A 345 5.62 -12.02 19.22
C PRO A 345 6.20 -13.42 18.97
N GLY A 346 7.11 -13.54 17.99
CA GLY A 346 7.77 -14.80 17.64
C GLY A 346 6.92 -15.78 16.82
N ARG A 347 5.78 -15.33 16.30
CA ARG A 347 4.96 -16.11 15.37
C ARG A 347 5.58 -16.14 13.98
N VAL A 348 5.42 -17.26 13.27
CA VAL A 348 5.92 -17.42 11.90
C VAL A 348 4.73 -17.49 10.96
N ASP A 349 4.43 -16.38 10.27
CA ASP A 349 3.31 -16.28 9.33
C ASP A 349 3.79 -16.29 7.86
N TYR A 350 2.88 -16.55 6.94
CA TYR A 350 3.13 -16.73 5.50
C TYR A 350 2.14 -15.88 4.65
N PRO A 351 1.96 -14.58 4.94
CA PRO A 351 0.81 -13.84 4.44
C PRO A 351 1.01 -13.16 3.09
N LEU A 352 2.25 -13.12 2.57
CA LEU A 352 2.61 -12.28 1.43
C LEU A 352 2.75 -13.06 0.12
N LEU A 353 2.98 -12.34 -0.98
CA LEU A 353 3.02 -12.88 -2.34
C LEU A 353 4.31 -13.66 -2.64
N PHE A 354 5.38 -13.31 -1.92
CA PHE A 354 6.70 -13.94 -2.06
C PHE A 354 7.11 -14.57 -0.73
N ASP A 355 7.76 -15.71 -0.81
CA ASP A 355 8.27 -16.40 0.36
C ASP A 355 9.51 -15.72 0.96
N ARG A 356 10.11 -16.32 2.01
CA ARG A 356 11.29 -15.79 2.71
C ARG A 356 12.54 -15.77 1.85
N ASP A 357 12.60 -16.59 0.79
CA ASP A 357 13.69 -16.67 -0.16
C ASP A 357 13.43 -15.82 -1.42
N CYS A 358 12.45 -14.90 -1.35
CA CYS A 358 12.01 -14.03 -2.45
C CYS A 358 11.48 -14.79 -3.67
N GLN A 359 11.05 -16.04 -3.51
CA GLN A 359 10.44 -16.77 -4.61
C GLN A 359 8.95 -16.47 -4.69
N PRO A 360 8.39 -16.33 -5.88
CA PRO A 360 6.95 -16.15 -6.04
C PRO A 360 6.22 -17.41 -5.55
N LYS A 361 5.14 -17.23 -4.80
CA LYS A 361 4.27 -18.36 -4.43
C LYS A 361 3.45 -18.84 -5.64
N PRO A 362 2.93 -20.08 -5.61
CA PRO A 362 2.23 -20.69 -6.77
C PRO A 362 1.12 -19.82 -7.36
N PHE A 363 0.41 -19.07 -6.53
CA PHE A 363 -0.59 -18.10 -6.98
C PHE A 363 0.04 -17.02 -7.90
N VAL A 364 1.20 -16.48 -7.54
CA VAL A 364 1.90 -15.46 -8.33
C VAL A 364 2.46 -16.06 -9.62
N GLU A 365 3.07 -17.26 -9.55
CA GLU A 365 3.57 -17.96 -10.72
C GLU A 365 2.47 -18.22 -11.76
N GLU A 366 1.27 -18.61 -11.29
CA GLU A 366 0.12 -18.82 -12.20
C GLU A 366 -0.35 -17.51 -12.84
N LEU A 367 -0.36 -16.40 -12.10
CA LEU A 367 -0.76 -15.10 -12.66
C LEU A 367 0.20 -14.62 -13.75
N ILE A 368 1.50 -14.72 -13.50
CA ILE A 368 2.51 -14.28 -14.46
C ILE A 368 2.66 -15.26 -15.62
N GLY A 369 2.44 -16.56 -15.41
CA GLY A 369 2.50 -17.60 -16.44
C GLY A 369 1.36 -17.54 -17.45
N LYS A 370 0.19 -17.04 -17.07
CA LYS A 370 -0.98 -16.87 -17.95
C LYS A 370 -0.83 -15.79 -19.03
N GLN A 371 0.21 -14.97 -18.97
CA GLN A 371 0.48 -13.96 -20.02
C GLN A 371 1.08 -14.55 -21.30
N ASN A 372 1.49 -15.81 -21.28
CA ASN A 372 2.13 -16.51 -22.38
C ASN A 372 1.20 -17.44 -23.17
N ILE A 373 -0.14 -17.29 -23.08
CA ILE A 373 -1.11 -18.10 -23.85
C ILE A 373 -1.98 -17.20 -24.75
#